data_850e27924e473994620358fdd159280e
#
_entry.id   850e27924e473994620358fdd159280e
#
_cell.length_a   1.000
_cell.length_b   1.000
_cell.length_c   1.000
_cell.angle_alpha   90.00
_cell.angle_beta   90.00
_cell.angle_gamma   90.00
#
_symmetry.space_group_name_H-M   'P 1'
#
loop_
_entity.id
_entity.type
_entity.pdbx_description
1 polymer ?
#
loop_
_entity_poly.entity_id
_entity_poly.type
_entity_poly.pdbx_seq_one_letter_code
_entity_poly.pdbx_strand_id
1 'polypeptide(L)'
;MAAIGLFSSCVNDTYDTPKFDCVNPGLTKTKEVAALYTSAPTNGTTVIYPAPTKDPVTGKEIFDYIEAYVISSDEGGNFYKSMYFQPTDGSKGFNLSVDISNAYAQNFQPGKKVFLKLNNLAYANPTSFGRGLIFGAPPTEQYAVDRIPTLEYPKYLIPSCDIVSEDAIVHKITLAQALSGANYLNTLVEIDDVQFTDEAAGGTYDSNRTDEYDSSIFITDGAKTLTIRTSRFANFAGHKVPTGKGKIRGVLTRYNSTYQIIMRTERDVNMPNPRVDYTPAIIGTNSTVFPGTVNETFESYSSLPSQTNFPNYINDAAVGSKYWWVKTFSSNKYIEMTSHNSGGANNAYLFVPVNMTTANNLSFKTNMGYWNGAVLNVYYVLAS
;
A
#
# COMPACT_ATOMS: atom_id res chain seq x y z
N MET A 1 -33.23 -19.31 65.52
CA MET A 1 -31.80 -19.08 65.30
C MET A 1 -31.42 -19.84 64.06
N ALA A 2 -31.20 -19.16 62.96
CA ALA A 2 -30.73 -19.75 61.70
C ALA A 2 -29.23 -19.49 61.61
N ALA A 3 -28.44 -20.58 61.52
CA ALA A 3 -27.00 -20.52 61.35
C ALA A 3 -26.65 -20.31 59.88
N ILE A 4 -26.06 -19.14 59.53
CA ILE A 4 -25.53 -18.84 58.23
C ILE A 4 -24.09 -19.42 58.20
N GLY A 5 -23.91 -20.50 57.42
CA GLY A 5 -22.58 -21.04 57.09
C GLY A 5 -21.87 -20.17 56.07
N LEU A 6 -20.78 -19.52 56.49
CA LEU A 6 -19.83 -18.84 55.57
C LEU A 6 -18.96 -19.91 54.91
N PHE A 7 -19.19 -20.16 53.63
CA PHE A 7 -18.23 -20.89 52.79
C PHE A 7 -17.16 -19.89 52.32
N SER A 8 -16.00 -19.89 52.97
CA SER A 8 -14.81 -19.25 52.46
C SER A 8 -14.17 -20.21 51.45
N SER A 9 -14.37 -19.95 50.17
CA SER A 9 -13.59 -20.59 49.11
C SER A 9 -12.20 -19.93 49.08
N CYS A 10 -11.22 -20.61 49.63
CA CYS A 10 -9.82 -20.26 49.40
C CYS A 10 -9.42 -20.76 48.01
N VAL A 11 -9.61 -19.91 46.98
CA VAL A 11 -8.88 -20.09 45.73
C VAL A 11 -7.60 -19.29 45.88
N ASN A 12 -6.56 -19.92 46.40
CA ASN A 12 -5.23 -19.34 46.51
C ASN A 12 -4.24 -20.16 45.68
N ASP A 13 -4.68 -20.60 44.52
CA ASP A 13 -3.81 -21.26 43.55
C ASP A 13 -3.29 -20.20 42.56
N THR A 14 -2.07 -19.75 42.79
CA THR A 14 -1.25 -19.13 41.74
C THR A 14 -0.93 -20.23 40.73
N TYR A 15 -1.78 -20.33 39.71
CA TYR A 15 -1.45 -21.16 38.56
C TYR A 15 -0.30 -20.47 37.85
N ASP A 16 0.89 -21.05 37.93
CA ASP A 16 1.98 -20.68 37.01
C ASP A 16 1.46 -20.90 35.58
N THR A 17 1.56 -19.86 34.76
CA THR A 17 1.27 -20.00 33.33
C THR A 17 2.11 -21.14 32.78
N PRO A 18 1.51 -22.16 32.14
CA PRO A 18 2.26 -23.29 31.61
C PRO A 18 3.38 -22.75 30.70
N LYS A 19 4.62 -22.97 31.11
CA LYS A 19 5.78 -22.71 30.26
C LYS A 19 5.82 -23.82 29.23
N PHE A 20 5.30 -23.56 28.05
CA PHE A 20 5.52 -24.44 26.91
C PHE A 20 6.97 -24.23 26.46
N ASP A 21 7.85 -25.13 26.80
CA ASP A 21 9.21 -25.14 26.26
C ASP A 21 9.08 -25.36 24.74
N CYS A 22 9.44 -24.33 23.98
CA CYS A 22 9.46 -24.45 22.53
C CYS A 22 10.57 -25.44 22.14
N VAL A 23 10.23 -26.46 21.38
CA VAL A 23 11.18 -27.41 20.81
C VAL A 23 11.55 -26.97 19.40
N ASN A 24 12.82 -26.67 19.17
CA ASN A 24 13.30 -26.28 17.85
C ASN A 24 13.17 -27.48 16.89
N PRO A 25 12.60 -27.28 15.68
CA PRO A 25 12.35 -28.39 14.76
C PRO A 25 13.62 -29.07 14.21
N GLY A 26 14.81 -28.51 14.46
CA GLY A 26 16.08 -29.06 13.97
C GLY A 26 16.23 -29.02 12.45
N LEU A 27 15.44 -28.16 11.76
CA LEU A 27 15.47 -27.99 10.32
C LEU A 27 16.51 -26.94 9.91
N THR A 28 17.04 -27.11 8.71
CA THR A 28 17.95 -26.15 8.06
C THR A 28 17.43 -25.78 6.69
N LYS A 29 17.69 -24.54 6.28
CA LYS A 29 17.42 -24.05 4.95
C LYS A 29 18.24 -24.85 3.92
N THR A 30 17.58 -25.31 2.84
CA THR A 30 18.22 -26.01 1.71
C THR A 30 18.11 -25.23 0.41
N LYS A 31 17.22 -24.26 0.33
CA LYS A 31 16.97 -23.43 -0.85
C LYS A 31 16.89 -21.95 -0.49
N GLU A 32 17.35 -21.11 -1.45
CA GLU A 32 17.24 -19.67 -1.35
C GLU A 32 15.97 -19.18 -2.05
N VAL A 33 15.27 -18.21 -1.42
CA VAL A 33 14.06 -17.61 -2.02
C VAL A 33 14.38 -16.91 -3.34
N ALA A 34 15.55 -16.29 -3.45
CA ALA A 34 16.01 -15.64 -4.68
C ALA A 34 16.10 -16.61 -5.88
N ALA A 35 16.53 -17.86 -5.64
CA ALA A 35 16.56 -18.89 -6.68
C ALA A 35 15.14 -19.26 -7.16
N LEU A 36 14.18 -19.28 -6.24
CA LEU A 36 12.77 -19.56 -6.56
C LEU A 36 12.14 -18.39 -7.32
N TYR A 37 12.51 -17.14 -7.02
CA TYR A 37 12.11 -15.99 -7.85
C TYR A 37 12.57 -16.12 -9.31
N THR A 38 13.79 -16.65 -9.50
CA THR A 38 14.38 -16.85 -10.84
C THR A 38 13.71 -17.99 -11.60
N SER A 39 13.37 -19.07 -10.91
CA SER A 39 12.75 -20.27 -11.52
C SER A 39 11.24 -20.19 -11.67
N ALA A 40 10.57 -19.31 -10.93
CA ALA A 40 9.12 -19.19 -10.95
C ALA A 40 8.63 -18.60 -12.28
N PRO A 41 7.57 -19.18 -12.89
CA PRO A 41 7.00 -18.65 -14.11
C PRO A 41 6.42 -17.25 -13.90
N THR A 42 6.68 -16.35 -14.85
CA THR A 42 6.22 -14.96 -14.82
C THR A 42 4.98 -14.70 -15.68
N ASN A 43 4.59 -15.67 -16.50
CA ASN A 43 3.47 -15.59 -17.46
C ASN A 43 2.10 -15.97 -16.87
N GLY A 44 2.01 -16.14 -15.54
CA GLY A 44 0.77 -16.56 -14.87
C GLY A 44 0.57 -18.08 -14.78
N THR A 45 1.48 -18.89 -15.33
CA THR A 45 1.47 -20.33 -15.09
C THR A 45 2.01 -20.68 -13.72
N THR A 46 1.68 -21.86 -13.23
CA THR A 46 2.12 -22.38 -11.93
C THR A 46 3.00 -23.59 -12.12
N VAL A 47 3.99 -23.73 -11.26
CA VAL A 47 4.86 -24.91 -11.16
C VAL A 47 4.58 -25.61 -9.83
N ILE A 48 4.53 -26.94 -9.86
CA ILE A 48 4.56 -27.76 -8.65
C ILE A 48 6.02 -28.05 -8.31
N TYR A 49 6.44 -27.70 -7.09
CA TYR A 49 7.77 -28.02 -6.62
C TYR A 49 7.95 -29.54 -6.57
N PRO A 50 9.11 -30.06 -6.99
CA PRO A 50 9.32 -31.50 -7.06
C PRO A 50 8.99 -32.25 -5.76
N ALA A 51 8.53 -33.49 -5.91
CA ALA A 51 8.36 -34.40 -4.78
C ALA A 51 9.69 -34.61 -4.03
N PRO A 52 9.65 -35.03 -2.74
CA PRO A 52 10.88 -35.32 -2.00
C PRO A 52 11.68 -36.42 -2.67
N THR A 53 13.00 -36.29 -2.64
CA THR A 53 13.92 -37.37 -3.06
C THR A 53 14.13 -38.33 -1.90
N LYS A 54 14.72 -39.49 -2.16
CA LYS A 54 15.07 -40.44 -1.11
C LYS A 54 16.61 -40.49 -0.94
N ASP A 55 17.03 -40.51 0.29
CA ASP A 55 18.42 -40.79 0.65
C ASP A 55 18.78 -42.20 0.16
N PRO A 56 19.82 -42.39 -0.65
CA PRO A 56 20.14 -43.67 -1.25
C PRO A 56 20.63 -44.72 -0.23
N VAL A 57 21.05 -44.30 0.95
CA VAL A 57 21.58 -45.19 1.99
C VAL A 57 20.49 -45.57 3.01
N THR A 58 19.73 -44.55 3.44
CA THR A 58 18.76 -44.74 4.54
C THR A 58 17.33 -44.95 4.04
N GLY A 59 17.05 -44.66 2.75
CA GLY A 59 15.72 -44.69 2.17
C GLY A 59 14.76 -43.60 2.67
N LYS A 60 15.22 -42.71 3.57
CA LYS A 60 14.42 -41.62 4.13
C LYS A 60 14.17 -40.53 3.09
N GLU A 61 13.02 -39.88 3.17
CA GLU A 61 12.71 -38.73 2.33
C GLU A 61 13.57 -37.51 2.71
N ILE A 62 14.07 -36.84 1.69
CA ILE A 62 14.83 -35.60 1.78
C ILE A 62 13.91 -34.49 1.28
N PHE A 63 13.64 -33.51 2.15
CA PHE A 63 12.78 -32.37 1.85
C PHE A 63 13.59 -31.10 1.66
N ASP A 64 13.07 -30.22 0.81
CA ASP A 64 13.62 -28.89 0.61
C ASP A 64 12.86 -27.85 1.45
N TYR A 65 13.62 -26.98 2.09
CA TYR A 65 13.12 -25.93 2.97
C TYR A 65 13.70 -24.56 2.62
N ILE A 66 12.86 -23.54 2.69
CA ILE A 66 13.30 -22.14 2.84
C ILE A 66 13.03 -21.70 4.28
N GLU A 67 13.78 -20.71 4.78
CA GLU A 67 13.53 -20.07 6.05
C GLU A 67 13.20 -18.59 5.86
N ALA A 68 12.30 -18.08 6.67
CA ALA A 68 11.86 -16.70 6.61
C ALA A 68 11.27 -16.23 7.94
N TYR A 69 11.13 -14.93 8.09
CA TYR A 69 10.38 -14.31 9.18
C TYR A 69 8.95 -13.99 8.75
N VAL A 70 7.99 -14.26 9.61
CA VAL A 70 6.62 -13.79 9.46
C VAL A 70 6.61 -12.26 9.54
N ILE A 71 5.98 -11.58 8.60
CA ILE A 71 5.87 -10.11 8.58
C ILE A 71 4.44 -9.59 8.54
N SER A 72 3.47 -10.42 8.17
CA SER A 72 2.04 -10.12 8.25
C SER A 72 1.45 -10.48 9.60
N SER A 73 0.27 -9.95 9.89
CA SER A 73 -0.51 -10.33 11.07
C SER A 73 -2.00 -10.22 10.74
N ASP A 74 -2.76 -11.23 11.11
CA ASP A 74 -4.22 -11.22 11.04
C ASP A 74 -4.88 -10.69 12.32
N GLU A 75 -4.09 -10.24 13.32
CA GLU A 75 -4.55 -9.65 14.56
C GLU A 75 -5.51 -8.47 14.33
N GLY A 76 -5.18 -7.60 13.39
CA GLY A 76 -6.00 -6.43 13.01
C GLY A 76 -7.09 -6.74 11.99
N GLY A 77 -7.21 -7.98 11.50
CA GLY A 77 -8.20 -8.36 10.51
C GLY A 77 -7.94 -7.86 9.08
N ASN A 78 -6.78 -7.26 8.82
CA ASN A 78 -6.44 -6.72 7.50
C ASN A 78 -5.77 -7.76 6.56
N PHE A 79 -5.41 -8.91 7.09
CA PHE A 79 -4.90 -10.07 6.33
C PHE A 79 -5.88 -11.23 6.48
N TYR A 80 -6.25 -11.83 5.37
CA TYR A 80 -7.20 -12.92 5.35
C TYR A 80 -6.72 -14.08 4.48
N LYS A 81 -6.50 -15.25 5.13
CA LYS A 81 -6.10 -16.50 4.47
C LYS A 81 -4.86 -16.35 3.56
N SER A 82 -3.96 -15.46 3.96
CA SER A 82 -2.74 -15.13 3.24
C SER A 82 -1.71 -14.62 4.24
N MET A 83 -0.52 -15.16 4.20
CA MET A 83 0.58 -14.77 5.07
C MET A 83 1.77 -14.29 4.23
N TYR A 84 2.46 -13.26 4.72
CA TYR A 84 3.65 -12.72 4.06
C TYR A 84 4.87 -12.98 4.90
N PHE A 85 5.95 -13.29 4.20
CA PHE A 85 7.20 -13.69 4.79
C PHE A 85 8.38 -12.96 4.13
N GLN A 86 9.35 -12.60 4.94
CA GLN A 86 10.60 -12.02 4.51
C GLN A 86 11.73 -13.03 4.75
N PRO A 87 12.52 -13.38 3.72
CA PRO A 87 13.67 -14.27 3.89
C PRO A 87 14.66 -13.73 4.92
N THR A 88 15.38 -14.63 5.60
CA THR A 88 16.34 -14.27 6.64
C THR A 88 17.55 -13.49 6.12
N ASP A 89 17.80 -13.51 4.81
CA ASP A 89 18.82 -12.71 4.13
C ASP A 89 18.37 -11.29 3.74
N GLY A 90 17.11 -10.93 4.06
CA GLY A 90 16.54 -9.62 3.76
C GLY A 90 16.17 -9.39 2.29
N SER A 91 16.22 -10.41 1.44
CA SER A 91 15.80 -10.33 0.05
C SER A 91 14.27 -10.16 -0.09
N LYS A 92 13.78 -10.06 -1.34
CA LYS A 92 12.33 -9.95 -1.62
C LYS A 92 11.56 -11.03 -0.89
N GLY A 93 10.46 -10.62 -0.27
CA GLY A 93 9.56 -11.51 0.44
C GLY A 93 8.64 -12.30 -0.50
N PHE A 94 7.84 -13.14 0.08
CA PHE A 94 6.86 -13.96 -0.63
C PHE A 94 5.53 -14.04 0.13
N ASN A 95 4.49 -14.44 -0.60
CA ASN A 95 3.17 -14.71 -0.06
C ASN A 95 2.94 -16.21 0.04
N LEU A 96 2.26 -16.66 1.09
CA LEU A 96 1.74 -18.01 1.23
C LEU A 96 0.21 -17.97 1.24
N SER A 97 -0.41 -18.61 0.27
CA SER A 97 -1.85 -18.82 0.21
C SER A 97 -2.21 -19.99 1.13
N VAL A 98 -2.87 -19.70 2.24
CA VAL A 98 -3.13 -20.71 3.30
C VAL A 98 -4.45 -20.44 4.00
N ASP A 99 -5.23 -21.50 4.22
CA ASP A 99 -6.49 -21.42 4.96
C ASP A 99 -6.26 -21.53 6.46
N ILE A 100 -5.70 -20.46 7.02
CA ILE A 100 -5.49 -20.30 8.47
C ILE A 100 -6.26 -19.08 8.95
N SER A 101 -6.84 -19.18 10.12
CA SER A 101 -7.47 -18.09 10.86
C SER A 101 -6.79 -17.94 12.20
N ASN A 102 -6.63 -16.72 12.68
CA ASN A 102 -5.92 -16.40 13.93
C ASN A 102 -4.46 -16.90 13.95
N ALA A 103 -3.75 -16.74 12.85
CA ALA A 103 -2.35 -17.12 12.72
C ALA A 103 -1.48 -16.46 13.81
N TYR A 104 -1.77 -15.19 14.13
CA TYR A 104 -1.12 -14.47 15.22
C TYR A 104 -1.18 -15.24 16.55
N ALA A 105 -2.35 -15.76 16.93
CA ALA A 105 -2.54 -16.52 18.16
C ALA A 105 -1.97 -17.95 18.08
N GLN A 106 -1.67 -18.44 16.88
CA GLN A 106 -1.13 -19.77 16.61
C GLN A 106 0.40 -19.78 16.44
N ASN A 107 1.11 -18.90 17.15
CA ASN A 107 2.56 -18.81 17.15
C ASN A 107 3.19 -18.35 15.81
N PHE A 108 2.45 -17.53 15.03
CA PHE A 108 2.93 -16.91 13.80
C PHE A 108 2.91 -15.36 13.90
N GLN A 109 3.40 -14.84 15.04
CA GLN A 109 3.53 -13.40 15.24
C GLN A 109 4.62 -12.82 14.31
N PRO A 110 4.54 -11.55 13.94
CA PRO A 110 5.61 -10.85 13.23
C PRO A 110 6.97 -11.02 13.94
N GLY A 111 8.00 -11.30 13.15
CA GLY A 111 9.35 -11.63 13.64
C GLY A 111 9.58 -13.12 13.94
N LYS A 112 8.53 -13.94 13.93
CA LYS A 112 8.68 -15.38 14.12
C LYS A 112 9.39 -16.02 12.94
N LYS A 113 10.50 -16.75 13.20
CA LYS A 113 11.18 -17.52 12.17
C LYS A 113 10.42 -18.81 11.90
N VAL A 114 10.25 -19.12 10.62
CA VAL A 114 9.57 -20.32 10.15
C VAL A 114 10.37 -21.01 9.05
N PHE A 115 10.11 -22.32 8.91
CA PHE A 115 10.54 -23.10 7.75
C PHE A 115 9.32 -23.41 6.88
N LEU A 116 9.44 -23.15 5.57
CA LEU A 116 8.44 -23.58 4.59
C LEU A 116 9.00 -24.76 3.82
N LYS A 117 8.36 -25.92 3.98
CA LYS A 117 8.64 -27.11 3.16
C LYS A 117 8.10 -26.91 1.77
N LEU A 118 8.95 -27.03 0.75
CA LEU A 118 8.60 -26.73 -0.64
C LEU A 118 7.96 -27.88 -1.40
N ASN A 119 8.36 -29.10 -1.09
CA ASN A 119 7.98 -30.30 -1.87
C ASN A 119 6.46 -30.45 -1.99
N ASN A 120 5.99 -30.57 -3.25
CA ASN A 120 4.59 -30.66 -3.66
C ASN A 120 3.78 -29.36 -3.49
N LEU A 121 4.38 -28.24 -3.07
CA LEU A 121 3.71 -26.94 -3.14
C LEU A 121 3.67 -26.41 -4.57
N ALA A 122 2.60 -25.72 -4.88
CA ALA A 122 2.52 -24.87 -6.06
C ALA A 122 3.21 -23.54 -5.81
N TYR A 123 3.89 -23.00 -6.84
CA TYR A 123 4.42 -21.65 -6.78
C TYR A 123 4.40 -20.95 -8.14
N ALA A 124 4.33 -19.65 -8.11
CA ALA A 124 4.32 -18.78 -9.28
C ALA A 124 4.83 -17.38 -8.92
N ASN A 125 5.26 -16.63 -9.94
CA ASN A 125 5.60 -15.21 -9.81
C ASN A 125 4.89 -14.41 -10.91
N PRO A 126 3.53 -14.27 -10.85
CA PRO A 126 2.72 -13.68 -11.91
C PRO A 126 3.00 -12.18 -12.03
N THR A 127 3.81 -11.79 -13.01
CA THR A 127 4.15 -10.36 -13.24
C THR A 127 2.96 -9.54 -13.70
N SER A 128 1.97 -10.13 -14.38
CA SER A 128 0.74 -9.47 -14.81
C SER A 128 -0.07 -8.90 -13.64
N PHE A 129 -0.09 -9.59 -12.49
CA PHE A 129 -0.72 -9.12 -11.27
C PHE A 129 0.24 -8.42 -10.30
N GLY A 130 1.55 -8.48 -10.58
CA GLY A 130 2.59 -7.80 -9.83
C GLY A 130 2.79 -8.26 -8.38
N ARG A 131 2.15 -9.36 -7.96
CA ARG A 131 2.13 -9.81 -6.55
C ARG A 131 3.43 -10.41 -6.03
N GLY A 132 4.41 -10.65 -6.92
CA GLY A 132 5.66 -11.33 -6.56
C GLY A 132 5.47 -12.83 -6.39
N LEU A 133 6.43 -13.46 -5.71
CA LEU A 133 6.44 -14.91 -5.49
C LEU A 133 5.32 -15.31 -4.53
N ILE A 134 4.53 -16.29 -4.95
CA ILE A 134 3.45 -16.89 -4.17
C ILE A 134 3.61 -18.40 -4.10
N PHE A 135 3.39 -18.97 -2.91
CA PHE A 135 3.29 -20.40 -2.67
C PHE A 135 1.89 -20.78 -2.19
N GLY A 136 1.51 -22.03 -2.40
CA GLY A 136 0.25 -22.56 -1.91
C GLY A 136 0.00 -24.00 -2.36
N ALA A 137 -1.25 -24.42 -2.29
CA ALA A 137 -1.68 -25.72 -2.81
C ALA A 137 -1.69 -25.75 -4.34
N PRO A 138 -1.68 -26.94 -4.97
CA PRO A 138 -1.83 -27.10 -6.40
C PRO A 138 -3.00 -26.33 -6.98
N PRO A 139 -2.95 -25.96 -8.28
CA PRO A 139 -3.98 -25.16 -8.91
C PRO A 139 -5.34 -25.89 -8.94
N THR A 140 -6.39 -25.08 -8.82
CA THR A 140 -7.78 -25.47 -9.01
C THR A 140 -8.37 -24.72 -10.22
N GLU A 141 -9.64 -24.99 -10.56
CA GLU A 141 -10.32 -24.22 -11.61
C GLU A 141 -10.41 -22.73 -11.29
N GLN A 142 -10.42 -22.37 -10.00
CA GLN A 142 -10.59 -21.00 -9.54
C GLN A 142 -9.27 -20.26 -9.33
N TYR A 143 -8.21 -20.96 -8.88
CA TYR A 143 -6.95 -20.34 -8.47
C TYR A 143 -5.73 -21.04 -9.08
N ALA A 144 -4.82 -20.24 -9.65
CA ALA A 144 -3.55 -20.75 -10.17
C ALA A 144 -2.62 -21.27 -9.05
N VAL A 145 -2.68 -20.67 -7.87
CA VAL A 145 -2.07 -21.17 -6.63
C VAL A 145 -3.16 -21.10 -5.57
N ASP A 146 -3.64 -22.27 -5.14
CA ASP A 146 -4.75 -22.35 -4.20
C ASP A 146 -4.26 -22.30 -2.74
N ARG A 147 -5.21 -22.21 -1.82
CA ARG A 147 -4.90 -22.17 -0.37
C ARG A 147 -4.53 -23.55 0.14
N ILE A 148 -3.45 -23.64 0.90
CA ILE A 148 -3.16 -24.86 1.65
C ILE A 148 -4.27 -25.05 2.69
N PRO A 149 -4.97 -26.19 2.69
CA PRO A 149 -6.07 -26.43 3.63
C PRO A 149 -5.63 -26.39 5.10
N THR A 150 -6.53 -26.00 5.99
CA THR A 150 -6.30 -25.87 7.43
C THR A 150 -5.65 -27.11 8.07
N LEU A 151 -6.05 -28.32 7.66
CA LEU A 151 -5.48 -29.56 8.20
C LEU A 151 -4.13 -29.94 7.59
N GLU A 152 -3.74 -29.30 6.49
CA GLU A 152 -2.52 -29.63 5.77
C GLU A 152 -1.38 -28.64 6.04
N TYR A 153 -1.69 -27.36 6.33
CA TYR A 153 -0.65 -26.34 6.47
C TYR A 153 0.44 -26.68 7.52
N PRO A 154 0.16 -27.37 8.64
CA PRO A 154 1.22 -27.69 9.61
C PRO A 154 2.29 -28.64 9.07
N LYS A 155 2.00 -29.35 7.96
CA LYS A 155 2.99 -30.19 7.27
C LYS A 155 3.99 -29.36 6.43
N TYR A 156 3.63 -28.13 6.11
CA TYR A 156 4.42 -27.26 5.23
C TYR A 156 5.00 -26.06 5.96
N LEU A 157 4.24 -25.41 6.85
CA LEU A 157 4.66 -24.20 7.57
C LEU A 157 5.00 -24.59 9.02
N ILE A 158 6.29 -24.60 9.34
CA ILE A 158 6.83 -25.12 10.58
C ILE A 158 7.49 -23.97 11.35
N PRO A 159 6.92 -23.53 12.49
CA PRO A 159 7.53 -22.47 13.29
C PRO A 159 8.78 -22.98 14.03
N SER A 160 9.82 -22.15 14.11
CA SER A 160 10.97 -22.37 14.99
C SER A 160 10.74 -21.75 16.37
N CYS A 161 11.70 -21.91 17.28
CA CYS A 161 11.67 -21.19 18.55
C CYS A 161 12.15 -19.73 18.42
N ASP A 162 12.84 -19.42 17.34
CA ASP A 162 13.44 -18.10 17.16
C ASP A 162 12.38 -17.05 16.83
N ILE A 163 12.50 -15.92 17.48
CA ILE A 163 11.75 -14.71 17.17
C ILE A 163 12.70 -13.52 17.23
N VAL A 164 12.60 -12.65 16.27
CA VAL A 164 13.39 -11.41 16.20
C VAL A 164 12.50 -10.18 16.35
N SER A 165 13.08 -9.09 16.82
CA SER A 165 12.39 -7.81 16.79
C SER A 165 12.10 -7.40 15.35
N GLU A 166 10.93 -6.82 15.13
CA GLU A 166 10.60 -6.23 13.82
C GLU A 166 11.61 -5.16 13.39
N ASP A 167 12.19 -4.42 14.34
CA ASP A 167 13.22 -3.41 14.06
C ASP A 167 14.52 -4.00 13.50
N ALA A 168 14.74 -5.30 13.71
CA ALA A 168 15.89 -6.00 13.14
C ALA A 168 15.69 -6.43 11.69
N ILE A 169 14.44 -6.47 11.20
CA ILE A 169 14.09 -6.98 9.87
C ILE A 169 13.40 -5.94 8.99
N VAL A 170 12.94 -4.82 9.55
CA VAL A 170 12.27 -3.79 8.79
C VAL A 170 13.22 -3.04 7.86
N HIS A 171 12.81 -2.87 6.62
CA HIS A 171 13.50 -1.99 5.67
C HIS A 171 13.01 -0.54 5.84
N LYS A 172 13.89 0.33 6.32
CA LYS A 172 13.62 1.78 6.35
C LYS A 172 13.89 2.37 4.98
N ILE A 173 12.85 2.82 4.32
CA ILE A 173 12.88 3.27 2.92
C ILE A 173 12.14 4.59 2.74
N THR A 174 12.45 5.30 1.67
CA THR A 174 11.69 6.48 1.25
C THR A 174 10.42 6.07 0.50
N LEU A 175 9.45 6.98 0.43
CA LEU A 175 8.25 6.78 -0.36
C LEU A 175 8.58 6.54 -1.85
N ALA A 176 9.59 7.21 -2.38
CA ALA A 176 10.07 6.99 -3.74
C ALA A 176 10.63 5.58 -3.96
N GLN A 177 11.35 5.02 -2.98
CA GLN A 177 11.84 3.64 -3.03
C GLN A 177 10.70 2.62 -2.94
N ALA A 178 9.67 2.89 -2.12
CA ALA A 178 8.48 2.05 -2.07
C ALA A 178 7.76 2.00 -3.44
N LEU A 179 7.64 3.13 -4.11
CA LEU A 179 7.01 3.23 -5.43
C LEU A 179 7.84 2.60 -6.57
N SER A 180 9.15 2.53 -6.41
CA SER A 180 10.01 1.77 -7.36
C SER A 180 9.94 0.26 -7.13
N GLY A 181 9.60 -0.15 -5.93
CA GLY A 181 9.14 -1.46 -5.46
C GLY A 181 10.04 -2.66 -5.70
N ALA A 182 10.96 -2.57 -6.64
CA ALA A 182 11.66 -3.72 -7.21
C ALA A 182 12.41 -4.58 -6.18
N ASN A 183 12.92 -3.97 -5.10
CA ASN A 183 13.75 -4.67 -4.12
C ASN A 183 13.03 -4.99 -2.80
N TYR A 184 11.88 -4.35 -2.54
CA TYR A 184 11.20 -4.41 -1.25
C TYR A 184 9.82 -5.08 -1.33
N LEU A 185 9.48 -5.66 -2.48
CA LEU A 185 8.18 -6.32 -2.67
C LEU A 185 8.01 -7.47 -1.68
N ASN A 186 6.85 -7.52 -1.04
CA ASN A 186 6.46 -8.49 -0.02
C ASN A 186 7.41 -8.50 1.20
N THR A 187 8.02 -7.35 1.54
CA THR A 187 8.83 -7.20 2.75
C THR A 187 8.18 -6.22 3.74
N LEU A 188 8.64 -6.27 4.98
CA LEU A 188 8.28 -5.30 6.00
C LEU A 188 9.03 -4.01 5.75
N VAL A 189 8.31 -2.91 5.54
CA VAL A 189 8.89 -1.59 5.32
C VAL A 189 8.44 -0.59 6.37
N GLU A 190 9.26 0.41 6.63
CA GLU A 190 8.93 1.61 7.39
C GLU A 190 9.30 2.83 6.56
N ILE A 191 8.36 3.76 6.41
CA ILE A 191 8.54 5.01 5.68
C ILE A 191 8.36 6.14 6.67
N ASP A 192 9.42 6.92 6.86
CA ASP A 192 9.41 8.10 7.70
C ASP A 192 9.02 9.36 6.93
N ASP A 193 8.70 10.40 7.67
CA ASP A 193 8.44 11.76 7.16
C ASP A 193 7.26 11.85 6.20
N VAL A 194 6.23 11.04 6.41
CA VAL A 194 5.00 11.01 5.64
C VAL A 194 3.79 11.44 6.45
N GLN A 195 2.73 11.80 5.79
CA GLN A 195 1.41 12.09 6.35
C GLN A 195 0.31 11.54 5.43
N PHE A 196 -0.87 11.33 5.96
CA PHE A 196 -2.01 11.02 5.10
C PHE A 196 -2.37 12.25 4.26
N THR A 197 -2.87 12.07 3.05
CA THR A 197 -3.32 13.19 2.21
C THR A 197 -4.46 13.96 2.87
N ASP A 198 -4.76 15.16 2.38
CA ASP A 198 -5.78 16.02 2.97
C ASP A 198 -7.16 15.36 2.91
N GLU A 199 -7.44 14.60 1.85
CA GLU A 199 -8.69 13.87 1.67
C GLU A 199 -8.85 12.72 2.69
N ALA A 200 -7.75 12.13 3.14
CA ALA A 200 -7.76 10.99 4.05
C ALA A 200 -7.67 11.41 5.52
N ALA A 201 -6.96 12.49 5.83
CA ALA A 201 -6.68 12.93 7.18
C ALA A 201 -7.97 13.23 7.98
N GLY A 202 -8.09 12.63 9.17
CA GLY A 202 -9.28 12.77 10.02
C GLY A 202 -10.52 12.01 9.53
N GLY A 203 -10.45 11.39 8.36
CA GLY A 203 -11.44 10.44 7.86
C GLY A 203 -11.37 9.10 8.59
N THR A 204 -11.78 8.02 7.94
CA THR A 204 -11.64 6.65 8.45
C THR A 204 -10.76 5.82 7.52
N TYR A 205 -10.11 4.77 8.05
CA TYR A 205 -9.29 3.87 7.23
C TYR A 205 -10.12 3.17 6.14
N ASP A 206 -11.38 2.87 6.42
CA ASP A 206 -12.36 2.50 5.40
C ASP A 206 -13.11 3.75 4.96
N SER A 207 -12.61 4.41 3.91
CA SER A 207 -13.17 5.65 3.38
C SER A 207 -14.50 5.43 2.64
N ASN A 208 -14.80 4.19 2.25
CA ASN A 208 -15.97 3.87 1.43
C ASN A 208 -16.77 2.70 2.01
N ARG A 209 -17.38 2.91 3.17
CA ARG A 209 -18.15 1.90 3.91
C ARG A 209 -19.36 1.35 3.16
N THR A 210 -19.74 1.94 2.04
CA THR A 210 -20.88 1.52 1.22
C THR A 210 -20.51 0.54 0.13
N ASP A 211 -19.22 0.41 -0.20
CA ASP A 211 -18.72 -0.52 -1.22
C ASP A 211 -18.45 -1.91 -0.65
N GLU A 212 -18.55 -2.90 -1.52
CA GLU A 212 -18.18 -4.30 -1.20
C GLU A 212 -16.66 -4.53 -1.21
N TYR A 213 -15.87 -3.52 -1.56
CA TYR A 213 -14.43 -3.61 -1.78
C TYR A 213 -13.63 -3.02 -0.62
N ASP A 214 -12.41 -3.49 -0.48
CA ASP A 214 -11.43 -2.89 0.43
C ASP A 214 -11.13 -1.44 0.04
N SER A 215 -10.90 -0.58 1.03
CA SER A 215 -10.61 0.83 0.82
C SER A 215 -9.16 1.13 0.47
N SER A 216 -8.97 2.21 -0.25
CA SER A 216 -7.67 2.78 -0.56
C SER A 216 -7.64 4.24 -0.14
N ILE A 217 -6.75 4.58 0.79
CA ILE A 217 -6.41 5.95 1.16
C ILE A 217 -4.93 6.18 0.86
N PHE A 218 -4.46 7.41 0.93
CA PHE A 218 -3.12 7.73 0.47
C PHE A 218 -2.31 8.43 1.55
N ILE A 219 -0.99 8.11 1.59
CA ILE A 219 0.03 8.90 2.29
C ILE A 219 0.86 9.68 1.29
N THR A 220 1.48 10.76 1.75
CA THR A 220 2.33 11.63 0.93
C THR A 220 3.54 12.13 1.70
N ASP A 221 4.64 12.39 0.98
CA ASP A 221 5.81 13.13 1.40
C ASP A 221 5.84 14.58 0.83
N GLY A 222 4.73 14.99 0.20
CA GLY A 222 4.58 16.26 -0.51
C GLY A 222 4.95 16.19 -1.99
N ALA A 223 5.72 15.19 -2.41
CA ALA A 223 6.14 15.00 -3.80
C ALA A 223 5.46 13.83 -4.49
N LYS A 224 5.15 12.79 -3.73
CA LYS A 224 4.57 11.52 -4.23
C LYS A 224 3.48 11.04 -3.28
N THR A 225 2.69 10.11 -3.76
CA THR A 225 1.67 9.42 -2.95
C THR A 225 1.83 7.91 -3.04
N LEU A 226 1.50 7.21 -1.95
CA LEU A 226 1.48 5.75 -1.88
C LEU A 226 0.16 5.28 -1.28
N THR A 227 -0.40 4.23 -1.83
CA THR A 227 -1.66 3.63 -1.39
C THR A 227 -1.49 2.90 -0.05
N ILE A 228 -2.40 3.16 0.88
CA ILE A 228 -2.64 2.33 2.06
C ILE A 228 -3.92 1.56 1.81
N ARG A 229 -3.80 0.23 1.78
CA ARG A 229 -4.93 -0.66 1.52
C ARG A 229 -5.49 -1.21 2.82
N THR A 230 -6.78 -1.00 3.06
CA THR A 230 -7.47 -1.45 4.27
C THR A 230 -8.65 -2.34 3.89
N SER A 231 -8.68 -3.54 4.45
CA SER A 231 -9.84 -4.42 4.35
C SER A 231 -11.01 -3.84 5.15
N ARG A 232 -12.20 -3.88 4.59
CA ARG A 232 -13.43 -3.51 5.31
C ARG A 232 -13.67 -4.34 6.58
N PHE A 233 -13.02 -5.50 6.68
CA PHE A 233 -13.10 -6.39 7.84
C PHE A 233 -12.02 -6.12 8.89
N ALA A 234 -11.08 -5.20 8.62
CA ALA A 234 -10.10 -4.79 9.61
C ALA A 234 -10.82 -4.19 10.83
N ASN A 235 -10.37 -4.57 12.03
CA ASN A 235 -10.98 -4.09 13.29
C ASN A 235 -10.84 -2.58 13.48
N PHE A 236 -9.88 -1.95 12.78
CA PHE A 236 -9.63 -0.51 12.77
C PHE A 236 -10.22 0.21 11.55
N ALA A 237 -10.93 -0.48 10.65
CA ALA A 237 -11.47 0.11 9.43
C ALA A 237 -12.30 1.39 9.68
N GLY A 238 -13.10 1.39 10.75
CA GLY A 238 -13.93 2.54 11.16
C GLY A 238 -13.21 3.57 12.04
N HIS A 239 -11.93 3.38 12.38
CA HIS A 239 -11.18 4.30 13.23
C HIS A 239 -10.69 5.51 12.46
N LYS A 240 -10.38 6.58 13.20
CA LYS A 240 -9.94 7.84 12.61
C LYS A 240 -8.50 7.76 12.12
N VAL A 241 -8.29 8.21 10.91
CA VAL A 241 -6.96 8.39 10.32
C VAL A 241 -6.26 9.56 11.00
N PRO A 242 -4.99 9.42 11.43
CA PRO A 242 -4.24 10.51 12.03
C PRO A 242 -4.12 11.73 11.12
N THR A 243 -4.15 12.91 11.73
CA THR A 243 -4.00 14.20 11.02
C THR A 243 -2.57 14.73 11.02
N GLY A 244 -1.68 14.10 11.77
CA GLY A 244 -0.29 14.52 11.91
C GLY A 244 0.62 13.94 10.82
N LYS A 245 1.93 14.15 11.01
CA LYS A 245 3.04 13.68 10.20
C LYS A 245 3.95 12.77 11.02
N GLY A 246 4.56 11.77 10.41
CA GLY A 246 5.46 10.85 11.08
C GLY A 246 5.81 9.66 10.21
N LYS A 247 5.64 8.46 10.73
CA LYS A 247 6.02 7.23 10.04
C LYS A 247 4.88 6.24 9.94
N ILE A 248 5.00 5.39 8.95
CA ILE A 248 4.13 4.24 8.74
C ILE A 248 4.96 2.99 8.49
N ARG A 249 4.53 1.87 9.07
CA ARG A 249 5.10 0.55 8.87
C ARG A 249 4.04 -0.37 8.24
N GLY A 250 4.45 -1.39 7.53
CA GLY A 250 3.54 -2.39 6.98
C GLY A 250 4.20 -3.26 5.92
N VAL A 251 3.43 -4.14 5.32
CA VAL A 251 3.90 -5.01 4.24
C VAL A 251 3.74 -4.27 2.91
N LEU A 252 4.85 -4.05 2.20
CA LEU A 252 4.81 -3.47 0.86
C LEU A 252 4.39 -4.54 -0.14
N THR A 253 3.24 -4.36 -0.74
CA THR A 253 2.69 -5.29 -1.73
C THR A 253 2.43 -4.57 -3.05
N ARG A 254 2.05 -5.33 -4.08
CA ARG A 254 1.67 -4.77 -5.36
C ARG A 254 0.43 -5.47 -5.89
N TYR A 255 -0.48 -4.69 -6.43
CA TYR A 255 -1.63 -5.20 -7.17
C TYR A 255 -1.66 -4.55 -8.55
N ASN A 256 -1.57 -5.34 -9.60
CA ASN A 256 -1.34 -4.89 -10.97
C ASN A 256 -0.08 -3.99 -11.05
N SER A 257 -0.23 -2.72 -11.42
CA SER A 257 0.84 -1.73 -11.47
C SER A 257 1.00 -0.90 -10.19
N THR A 258 0.08 -1.03 -9.22
CA THR A 258 0.00 -0.16 -8.04
C THR A 258 0.70 -0.80 -6.84
N TYR A 259 1.73 -0.12 -6.33
CA TYR A 259 2.32 -0.44 -5.03
C TYR A 259 1.44 0.08 -3.90
N GLN A 260 1.37 -0.69 -2.83
CA GLN A 260 0.54 -0.38 -1.68
C GLN A 260 1.14 -0.94 -0.39
N ILE A 261 0.88 -0.29 0.72
CA ILE A 261 1.15 -0.84 2.05
C ILE A 261 -0.12 -1.46 2.60
N ILE A 262 0.00 -2.67 3.14
CA ILE A 262 -1.01 -3.30 3.98
C ILE A 262 -0.54 -3.19 5.43
N MET A 263 -1.25 -2.40 6.23
CA MET A 263 -1.03 -2.27 7.67
C MET A 263 -1.53 -3.54 8.37
N ARG A 264 -0.84 -3.94 9.44
CA ARG A 264 -1.24 -5.10 10.25
C ARG A 264 -2.22 -4.70 11.34
N THR A 265 -1.96 -3.57 11.97
CA THR A 265 -2.78 -2.93 12.99
C THR A 265 -2.56 -1.42 12.96
N GLU A 266 -3.32 -0.64 13.73
CA GLU A 266 -3.08 0.80 13.89
C GLU A 266 -1.72 1.14 14.52
N ARG A 267 -1.10 0.21 15.24
CA ARG A 267 0.26 0.38 15.80
C ARG A 267 1.32 0.57 14.72
N ASP A 268 1.02 0.23 13.48
CA ASP A 268 1.87 0.47 12.32
C ASP A 268 1.97 1.97 11.94
N VAL A 269 1.11 2.82 12.50
CA VAL A 269 1.09 4.27 12.23
C VAL A 269 1.54 5.04 13.47
N ASN A 270 2.54 5.89 13.31
CA ASN A 270 3.02 6.80 14.36
C ASN A 270 3.29 8.17 13.75
N MET A 271 2.32 9.07 13.85
CA MET A 271 2.33 10.40 13.23
C MET A 271 2.10 11.52 14.29
N PRO A 272 3.02 11.69 15.25
CA PRO A 272 2.85 12.64 16.36
C PRO A 272 3.19 14.08 16.01
N ASN A 273 3.87 14.32 14.88
CA ASN A 273 4.35 15.65 14.52
C ASN A 273 3.24 16.48 13.87
N PRO A 274 3.33 17.81 13.91
CA PRO A 274 2.43 18.69 13.17
C PRO A 274 2.41 18.34 11.69
N ARG A 275 1.23 18.41 11.09
CA ARG A 275 1.03 18.27 9.64
C ARG A 275 1.74 19.39 8.90
N VAL A 276 2.30 19.09 7.75
CA VAL A 276 2.85 20.07 6.79
C VAL A 276 1.77 20.37 5.75
N ASP A 277 1.57 21.63 5.47
CA ASP A 277 0.75 22.05 4.34
C ASP A 277 1.58 21.94 3.06
N TYR A 278 1.19 20.99 2.21
CA TYR A 278 1.80 20.76 0.90
C TYR A 278 1.02 21.44 -0.24
N THR A 279 0.04 22.28 0.08
CA THR A 279 -0.70 23.03 -0.92
C THR A 279 0.29 23.84 -1.77
N PRO A 280 0.32 23.66 -3.07
CA PRO A 280 1.25 24.41 -3.92
C PRO A 280 1.01 25.92 -3.81
N ALA A 281 2.07 26.67 -3.86
CA ALA A 281 1.96 28.13 -3.83
C ALA A 281 1.16 28.64 -5.06
N ILE A 282 0.35 29.66 -4.85
CA ILE A 282 -0.24 30.42 -5.96
C ILE A 282 0.89 31.00 -6.81
N ILE A 283 0.87 30.76 -8.10
CA ILE A 283 1.90 31.21 -9.04
C ILE A 283 1.29 32.10 -10.14
N GLY A 284 2.16 32.72 -10.91
CA GLY A 284 1.78 33.72 -11.91
C GLY A 284 1.84 35.13 -11.36
N THR A 285 1.31 36.07 -12.13
CA THR A 285 1.35 37.50 -11.79
C THR A 285 -0.04 37.99 -11.41
N ASN A 286 -0.14 38.60 -10.23
CA ASN A 286 -1.30 39.37 -9.86
C ASN A 286 -1.25 40.73 -10.57
N SER A 287 -1.81 40.77 -11.81
CA SER A 287 -1.85 42.00 -12.58
C SER A 287 -2.89 42.97 -12.02
N THR A 288 -2.49 44.20 -11.82
CA THR A 288 -3.39 45.31 -11.49
C THR A 288 -3.99 45.95 -12.76
N VAL A 289 -3.59 45.50 -13.93
CA VAL A 289 -4.10 45.99 -15.22
C VAL A 289 -5.22 45.08 -15.70
N PHE A 290 -6.39 45.65 -15.90
CA PHE A 290 -7.57 44.95 -16.35
C PHE A 290 -7.90 45.42 -17.80
N PRO A 291 -7.43 44.75 -18.84
CA PRO A 291 -7.69 45.12 -20.21
C PRO A 291 -9.17 44.92 -20.58
N GLY A 292 -9.69 45.80 -21.45
CA GLY A 292 -11.05 45.67 -21.97
C GLY A 292 -11.20 44.55 -23.01
N THR A 293 -10.07 44.06 -23.55
CA THR A 293 -10.04 42.95 -24.49
C THR A 293 -8.85 42.07 -24.17
N VAL A 294 -9.07 40.77 -24.04
CA VAL A 294 -8.05 39.73 -23.88
C VAL A 294 -8.16 38.78 -25.07
N ASN A 295 -7.09 38.62 -25.82
CA ASN A 295 -6.98 37.62 -26.88
C ASN A 295 -5.77 36.76 -26.60
N GLU A 296 -6.00 35.59 -25.98
CA GLU A 296 -4.94 34.66 -25.57
C GLU A 296 -4.97 33.39 -26.41
N THR A 297 -3.86 33.16 -27.10
CA THR A 297 -3.68 31.99 -27.96
C THR A 297 -2.72 30.95 -27.34
N PHE A 298 -2.04 31.32 -26.26
CA PHE A 298 -0.98 30.53 -25.59
C PHE A 298 0.26 30.26 -26.46
N GLU A 299 0.31 30.73 -27.72
CA GLU A 299 1.43 30.44 -28.62
C GLU A 299 2.75 31.08 -28.20
N SER A 300 2.72 32.18 -27.44
CA SER A 300 3.90 32.86 -26.91
C SER A 300 4.61 32.11 -25.75
N TYR A 301 3.95 31.12 -25.13
CA TYR A 301 4.50 30.45 -23.98
C TYR A 301 5.36 29.23 -24.34
N SER A 302 6.28 28.87 -23.47
CA SER A 302 7.06 27.65 -23.59
C SER A 302 6.25 26.43 -23.13
N SER A 303 6.35 25.31 -23.84
CA SER A 303 5.75 24.04 -23.46
C SER A 303 6.73 23.07 -22.83
N LEU A 304 8.00 23.47 -22.56
CA LEU A 304 9.04 22.56 -22.06
C LEU A 304 9.82 23.16 -20.87
N PRO A 305 9.89 22.47 -19.77
CA PRO A 305 8.90 21.55 -19.21
C PRO A 305 7.61 22.33 -19.04
N SER A 306 6.48 21.72 -19.02
CA SER A 306 5.15 22.37 -18.99
C SER A 306 5.15 23.71 -18.25
N GLN A 307 4.91 24.81 -18.99
CA GLN A 307 4.86 26.12 -18.36
C GLN A 307 3.59 26.23 -17.53
N THR A 308 3.74 26.51 -16.26
CA THR A 308 2.66 26.73 -15.30
C THR A 308 2.61 28.16 -14.77
N ASN A 309 3.74 28.87 -14.85
CA ASN A 309 3.85 30.27 -14.39
C ASN A 309 3.56 31.23 -15.55
N PHE A 310 2.39 31.89 -15.51
CA PHE A 310 1.92 32.80 -16.51
C PHE A 310 2.18 34.25 -16.09
N PRO A 311 2.83 35.07 -16.92
CA PRO A 311 3.15 36.47 -16.54
C PRO A 311 1.93 37.38 -16.37
N ASN A 312 0.78 37.02 -16.96
CA ASN A 312 -0.42 37.86 -16.94
C ASN A 312 -1.61 37.22 -16.22
N TYR A 313 -1.44 36.04 -15.69
CA TYR A 313 -2.52 35.25 -15.07
C TYR A 313 -2.08 34.68 -13.74
N ILE A 314 -3.02 34.54 -12.81
CA ILE A 314 -2.79 33.73 -11.58
C ILE A 314 -3.19 32.31 -11.86
N ASN A 315 -2.36 31.36 -11.48
CA ASN A 315 -2.58 29.94 -11.59
C ASN A 315 -2.49 29.33 -10.19
N ASP A 316 -3.59 28.78 -9.72
CA ASP A 316 -3.76 28.31 -8.37
C ASP A 316 -4.18 26.83 -8.38
N ALA A 317 -3.35 25.97 -7.81
CA ALA A 317 -3.67 24.58 -7.56
C ALA A 317 -4.37 24.44 -6.19
N ALA A 318 -5.57 24.97 -6.08
CA ALA A 318 -6.31 25.13 -4.83
C ALA A 318 -6.61 23.80 -4.10
N VAL A 319 -6.67 22.70 -4.83
CA VAL A 319 -6.77 21.34 -4.27
C VAL A 319 -5.82 20.43 -5.04
N GLY A 320 -5.05 19.64 -4.32
CA GLY A 320 -4.06 18.74 -4.89
C GLY A 320 -2.80 19.47 -5.35
N SER A 321 -2.17 19.00 -6.42
CA SER A 321 -0.85 19.48 -6.87
C SER A 321 -0.79 19.87 -8.34
N LYS A 322 -1.93 19.97 -9.00
CA LYS A 322 -1.98 20.20 -10.45
C LYS A 322 -2.38 21.62 -10.77
N TYR A 323 -1.51 22.27 -11.55
CA TYR A 323 -1.75 23.57 -12.14
C TYR A 323 -2.27 23.43 -13.57
N TRP A 324 -2.83 24.51 -14.09
CA TRP A 324 -2.96 24.69 -15.54
C TRP A 324 -1.56 24.80 -16.14
N TRP A 325 -1.31 24.13 -17.26
CA TRP A 325 0.00 24.10 -17.91
C TRP A 325 -0.13 24.15 -19.45
N VAL A 326 0.89 24.69 -20.11
CA VAL A 326 0.89 24.80 -21.58
C VAL A 326 1.31 23.49 -22.20
N LYS A 327 0.53 23.01 -23.15
CA LYS A 327 0.82 21.88 -24.02
C LYS A 327 0.82 22.24 -25.48
N THR A 328 1.45 21.39 -26.29
CA THR A 328 1.46 21.51 -27.75
C THR A 328 0.90 20.24 -28.37
N PHE A 329 -0.03 20.38 -29.29
CA PHE A 329 -0.52 19.30 -30.13
C PHE A 329 -0.72 19.81 -31.56
N SER A 330 -0.15 19.14 -32.58
CA SER A 330 -0.21 19.53 -33.99
C SER A 330 0.14 21.00 -34.23
N SER A 331 1.21 21.48 -33.62
CA SER A 331 1.70 22.86 -33.68
C SER A 331 0.77 23.92 -33.06
N ASN A 332 -0.27 23.54 -32.36
CA ASN A 332 -1.15 24.43 -31.60
C ASN A 332 -0.85 24.30 -30.11
N LYS A 333 -0.67 25.44 -29.43
CA LYS A 333 -0.53 25.50 -28.01
C LYS A 333 -1.87 25.76 -27.34
N TYR A 334 -2.05 25.13 -26.20
CA TYR A 334 -3.25 25.23 -25.35
C TYR A 334 -2.89 24.98 -23.90
N ILE A 335 -3.77 25.30 -23.00
CA ILE A 335 -3.61 24.94 -21.60
C ILE A 335 -4.41 23.68 -21.27
N GLU A 336 -3.83 22.85 -20.43
CA GLU A 336 -4.44 21.62 -19.92
C GLU A 336 -4.39 21.60 -18.41
N MET A 337 -5.40 21.03 -17.79
CA MET A 337 -5.40 20.59 -16.40
C MET A 337 -5.84 19.14 -16.37
N THR A 338 -5.12 18.31 -15.66
CA THR A 338 -5.43 16.88 -15.51
C THR A 338 -5.12 16.37 -14.12
N SER A 339 -5.99 15.55 -13.57
CA SER A 339 -5.76 14.82 -12.33
C SER A 339 -5.07 13.47 -12.54
N HIS A 340 -4.73 13.11 -13.77
CA HIS A 340 -4.08 11.83 -14.07
C HIS A 340 -2.77 11.68 -13.30
N ASN A 341 -2.58 10.54 -12.64
CA ASN A 341 -1.43 10.21 -11.79
C ASN A 341 -1.20 11.18 -10.61
N SER A 342 -2.22 11.86 -10.13
CA SER A 342 -2.08 12.74 -8.97
C SER A 342 -2.27 12.05 -7.61
N GLY A 343 -2.88 10.87 -7.62
CA GLY A 343 -3.18 10.14 -6.39
C GLY A 343 -4.37 10.67 -5.58
N GLY A 344 -5.09 11.70 -6.10
CA GLY A 344 -6.24 12.28 -5.41
C GLY A 344 -6.99 13.29 -6.27
N ALA A 345 -7.96 13.96 -5.66
CA ALA A 345 -8.72 15.04 -6.29
C ALA A 345 -7.81 16.24 -6.58
N ASN A 346 -8.11 16.96 -7.66
CA ASN A 346 -7.42 18.20 -8.00
C ASN A 346 -8.44 19.23 -8.44
N ASN A 347 -8.21 20.47 -8.01
CA ASN A 347 -8.96 21.64 -8.44
C ASN A 347 -7.97 22.79 -8.69
N ALA A 348 -7.98 23.33 -9.91
CA ALA A 348 -7.08 24.41 -10.28
C ALA A 348 -7.84 25.56 -10.90
N TYR A 349 -7.52 26.77 -10.46
CA TYR A 349 -8.07 28.00 -10.99
C TYR A 349 -7.04 28.72 -11.87
N LEU A 350 -7.51 29.27 -12.98
CA LEU A 350 -6.78 30.26 -13.77
C LEU A 350 -7.55 31.57 -13.72
N PHE A 351 -6.97 32.60 -13.10
CA PHE A 351 -7.59 33.91 -13.02
C PHE A 351 -7.05 34.80 -14.15
N VAL A 352 -7.96 35.26 -15.00
CA VAL A 352 -7.67 36.17 -16.12
C VAL A 352 -8.21 37.56 -15.78
N PRO A 353 -7.33 38.57 -15.59
CA PRO A 353 -7.80 39.91 -15.30
C PRO A 353 -8.46 40.53 -16.53
N VAL A 354 -9.66 41.08 -16.37
CA VAL A 354 -10.41 41.71 -17.47
C VAL A 354 -11.30 42.84 -16.96
N ASN A 355 -11.39 43.92 -17.73
CA ASN A 355 -12.30 45.00 -17.42
C ASN A 355 -13.72 44.66 -17.94
N MET A 356 -14.56 44.21 -17.01
CA MET A 356 -15.93 43.79 -17.31
C MET A 356 -16.87 44.95 -17.67
N THR A 357 -16.45 46.22 -17.49
CA THR A 357 -17.28 47.35 -17.95
C THR A 357 -17.26 47.58 -19.44
N THR A 358 -16.21 47.08 -20.10
CA THR A 358 -16.03 47.19 -21.56
C THR A 358 -16.07 45.82 -22.24
N ALA A 359 -15.71 44.74 -21.56
CA ALA A 359 -15.81 43.39 -22.06
C ALA A 359 -17.23 42.84 -21.83
N ASN A 360 -17.88 42.40 -22.88
CA ASN A 360 -19.27 41.90 -22.85
C ASN A 360 -19.40 40.46 -23.39
N ASN A 361 -18.33 39.89 -23.89
CA ASN A 361 -18.30 38.51 -24.40
C ASN A 361 -17.07 37.75 -23.86
N LEU A 362 -17.28 36.52 -23.48
CA LEU A 362 -16.24 35.55 -23.21
C LEU A 362 -16.41 34.37 -24.18
N SER A 363 -15.38 34.05 -24.93
CA SER A 363 -15.38 32.89 -25.82
C SER A 363 -14.09 32.10 -25.65
N PHE A 364 -14.16 30.79 -25.63
CA PHE A 364 -13.02 29.89 -25.61
C PHE A 364 -13.40 28.54 -26.20
N LYS A 365 -12.40 27.79 -26.65
CA LYS A 365 -12.59 26.42 -27.12
C LYS A 365 -12.15 25.46 -26.02
N THR A 366 -12.92 24.42 -25.79
CA THR A 366 -12.60 23.36 -24.84
C THR A 366 -12.61 22.00 -25.49
N ASN A 367 -11.80 21.09 -24.94
CA ASN A 367 -11.83 19.69 -25.29
C ASN A 367 -11.66 18.87 -23.99
N MET A 368 -12.53 17.89 -23.75
CA MET A 368 -12.45 16.96 -22.64
C MET A 368 -12.08 15.58 -23.20
N GLY A 369 -10.83 15.15 -22.97
CA GLY A 369 -10.31 13.92 -23.57
C GLY A 369 -10.80 12.62 -22.92
N TYR A 370 -11.03 12.57 -21.58
CA TYR A 370 -11.19 11.33 -20.84
C TYR A 370 -12.24 11.35 -19.75
N TRP A 371 -13.17 12.29 -19.77
CA TRP A 371 -14.18 12.46 -18.72
C TRP A 371 -15.58 12.68 -19.31
N ASN A 372 -16.62 12.19 -18.61
CA ASN A 372 -18.01 12.23 -19.06
C ASN A 372 -18.87 13.30 -18.37
N GLY A 373 -18.28 14.14 -17.50
CA GLY A 373 -19.00 15.14 -16.70
C GLY A 373 -18.56 16.56 -16.96
N ALA A 374 -19.21 17.53 -16.34
CA ALA A 374 -18.78 18.92 -16.33
C ALA A 374 -17.57 19.07 -15.39
N VAL A 375 -16.39 19.30 -15.98
CA VAL A 375 -15.12 19.44 -15.25
C VAL A 375 -14.57 20.86 -15.31
N LEU A 376 -15.11 21.72 -16.19
CA LEU A 376 -14.74 23.11 -16.31
C LEU A 376 -15.91 24.00 -15.94
N ASN A 377 -15.69 24.85 -14.94
CA ASN A 377 -16.64 25.89 -14.55
C ASN A 377 -16.00 27.26 -14.79
N VAL A 378 -16.81 28.24 -15.18
CA VAL A 378 -16.38 29.62 -15.35
C VAL A 378 -17.05 30.49 -14.32
N TYR A 379 -16.26 31.27 -13.61
CA TYR A 379 -16.71 32.19 -12.57
C TYR A 379 -16.19 33.61 -12.90
N TYR A 380 -16.85 34.62 -12.36
CA TYR A 380 -16.28 35.95 -12.27
C TYR A 380 -16.10 36.34 -10.81
N VAL A 381 -15.02 37.07 -10.53
CA VAL A 381 -14.69 37.58 -9.20
C VAL A 381 -14.42 39.06 -9.35
N LEU A 382 -15.00 39.89 -8.49
CA LEU A 382 -14.71 41.31 -8.48
C LEU A 382 -13.35 41.56 -7.82
N ALA A 383 -12.54 42.44 -8.44
CA ALA A 383 -11.35 42.94 -7.79
C ALA A 383 -11.77 43.80 -6.59
N SER A 384 -11.25 43.50 -5.40
CA SER A 384 -11.48 44.25 -4.15
C SER A 384 -10.46 45.38 -4.02
#